data_f68dfb8522fa6d21815a06fefdaf3a0c
#
_entry.id   f68dfb8522fa6d21815a06fefdaf3a0c
#
_cell.length_a   1.000
_cell.length_b   1.000
_cell.length_c   1.000
_cell.angle_alpha   90.00
_cell.angle_beta   90.00
_cell.angle_gamma   90.00
#
_symmetry.space_group_name_H-M   'P 1'
#
loop_
_entity.id
_entity.type
_entity.pdbx_description
1 polymer ?
#
loop_
_entity_poly.entity_id
_entity_poly.type
_entity_poly.pdbx_seq_one_letter_code
_entity_poly.pdbx_strand_id
1 'polypeptide(L)'
;GDTLGLCYLIIGLGVFLLSLYLAFSRYGTIRLGKPDEKPKYSDFAWSSMMFTSGLAADILFYSFCEWILYANDPHIAELGSMQIWSSTYPIFHWGPIPWSFYLVLAVSFGFMLHVRGCHKQKYSEACRALLGNRVDGICGKLIDLLALFALLAGTATTFALATPLMAQVFSELTGIPDSRWVTIGILVVTCIVYT
;
A
#
# COMPACT_ATOMS: atom_id res chain seq x y z
N GLY A 1 2.99 1.13 24.02
CA GLY A 1 3.35 0.80 22.64
C GLY A 1 3.55 -0.68 22.35
N ASP A 2 4.19 -1.41 23.26
CA ASP A 2 4.77 -2.72 22.96
C ASP A 2 3.76 -3.82 22.64
N THR A 3 2.60 -3.83 23.29
CA THR A 3 1.56 -4.84 23.05
C THR A 3 0.95 -4.75 21.65
N LEU A 4 0.65 -3.56 21.17
CA LEU A 4 0.12 -3.36 19.82
C LEU A 4 1.17 -3.67 18.75
N GLY A 5 2.43 -3.33 19.00
CA GLY A 5 3.55 -3.67 18.12
C GLY A 5 3.71 -5.18 17.99
N LEU A 6 3.66 -5.92 19.10
CA LEU A 6 3.74 -7.37 19.08
C LEU A 6 2.56 -8.00 18.32
N CYS A 7 1.34 -7.52 18.53
CA CYS A 7 0.16 -8.00 17.79
C CYS A 7 0.32 -7.76 16.27
N TYR A 8 0.84 -6.59 15.89
CA TYR A 8 1.11 -6.27 14.49
C TYR A 8 2.12 -7.24 13.87
N LEU A 9 3.22 -7.54 14.58
CA LEU A 9 4.24 -8.47 14.10
C LEU A 9 3.68 -9.90 13.95
N ILE A 10 2.90 -10.38 14.92
CA ILE A 10 2.28 -11.72 14.84
C ILE A 10 1.32 -11.79 13.66
N ILE A 11 0.45 -10.79 13.50
CA ILE A 11 -0.48 -10.72 12.37
C ILE A 11 0.29 -10.65 11.05
N GLY A 12 1.32 -9.79 10.97
CA GLY A 12 2.15 -9.64 9.79
C GLY A 12 2.85 -10.94 9.38
N LEU A 13 3.43 -11.64 10.33
CA LEU A 13 4.03 -12.95 10.08
C LEU A 13 2.98 -13.98 9.62
N GLY A 14 1.82 -14.01 10.28
CA GLY A 14 0.71 -14.90 9.89
C GLY A 14 0.22 -14.65 8.47
N VAL A 15 0.06 -13.37 8.09
CA VAL A 15 -0.33 -12.96 6.73
C VAL A 15 0.76 -13.31 5.71
N PHE A 16 2.03 -13.14 6.05
CA PHE A 16 3.15 -13.54 5.20
C PHE A 16 3.16 -15.05 4.94
N LEU A 17 3.05 -15.86 5.99
CA LEU A 17 2.99 -17.32 5.87
C LEU A 17 1.76 -17.78 5.08
N LEU A 18 0.60 -17.14 5.31
CA LEU A 18 -0.61 -17.40 4.53
C LEU A 18 -0.40 -17.08 3.05
N SER A 19 0.26 -15.99 2.73
CA SER A 19 0.58 -15.60 1.34
C SER A 19 1.46 -16.63 0.64
N LEU A 20 2.49 -17.14 1.34
CA LEU A 20 3.33 -18.22 0.83
C LEU A 20 2.53 -19.52 0.65
N TYR A 21 1.70 -19.87 1.62
CA TYR A 21 0.83 -21.03 1.51
C TYR A 21 -0.11 -20.93 0.29
N LEU A 22 -0.73 -19.78 0.08
CA LEU A 22 -1.61 -19.58 -1.08
C LEU A 22 -0.83 -19.69 -2.40
N ALA A 23 0.37 -19.13 -2.47
CA ALA A 23 1.20 -19.15 -3.67
C ALA A 23 1.67 -20.57 -4.05
N PHE A 24 2.11 -21.37 -3.06
CA PHE A 24 2.71 -22.70 -3.29
C PHE A 24 1.73 -23.87 -3.15
N SER A 25 0.49 -23.62 -2.74
CA SER A 25 -0.55 -24.64 -2.63
C SER A 25 -1.35 -24.78 -3.94
N ARG A 26 -2.31 -25.71 -3.93
CA ARG A 26 -3.30 -25.86 -5.03
C ARG A 26 -4.09 -24.58 -5.34
N TYR A 27 -4.12 -23.62 -4.44
CA TYR A 27 -4.82 -22.35 -4.64
C TYR A 27 -4.03 -21.38 -5.55
N GLY A 28 -2.70 -21.51 -5.63
CA GLY A 28 -1.88 -20.72 -6.53
C GLY A 28 -2.15 -20.96 -8.01
N THR A 29 -2.81 -22.07 -8.35
CA THR A 29 -3.20 -22.41 -9.74
C THR A 29 -4.57 -21.86 -10.14
N ILE A 30 -5.31 -21.24 -9.20
CA ILE A 30 -6.63 -20.66 -9.49
C ILE A 30 -6.47 -19.48 -10.44
N ARG A 31 -7.08 -19.61 -11.61
CA ARG A 31 -7.09 -18.54 -12.61
C ARG A 31 -8.15 -17.50 -12.24
N LEU A 32 -7.73 -16.23 -12.17
CA LEU A 32 -8.63 -15.09 -11.97
C LEU A 32 -9.25 -14.73 -13.33
N GLY A 33 -10.50 -15.10 -13.56
CA GLY A 33 -11.23 -14.88 -14.80
C GLY A 33 -11.80 -16.17 -15.39
N LYS A 34 -12.39 -16.07 -16.58
CA LYS A 34 -12.94 -17.23 -17.30
C LYS A 34 -11.81 -18.10 -17.87
N PRO A 35 -12.04 -19.43 -18.03
CA PRO A 35 -11.01 -20.34 -18.53
C PRO A 35 -10.39 -19.94 -19.87
N ASP A 36 -11.20 -19.40 -20.77
CA ASP A 36 -10.79 -19.02 -22.13
C ASP A 36 -10.52 -17.52 -22.30
N GLU A 37 -10.57 -16.74 -21.19
CA GLU A 37 -10.36 -15.31 -21.23
C GLU A 37 -8.89 -14.98 -21.48
N LYS A 38 -8.62 -14.15 -22.49
CA LYS A 38 -7.27 -13.66 -22.77
C LYS A 38 -6.93 -12.52 -21.82
N PRO A 39 -5.63 -12.33 -21.48
CA PRO A 39 -5.20 -11.17 -20.71
C PRO A 39 -5.69 -9.86 -21.35
N LYS A 40 -6.27 -8.96 -20.56
CA LYS A 40 -6.81 -7.67 -21.04
C LYS A 40 -5.70 -6.72 -21.49
N TYR A 41 -4.53 -6.83 -20.88
CA TYR A 41 -3.39 -5.94 -21.11
C TYR A 41 -2.22 -6.75 -21.69
N SER A 42 -1.38 -6.11 -22.49
CA SER A 42 -0.10 -6.67 -22.91
C SER A 42 0.85 -6.79 -21.70
N ASP A 43 1.85 -7.65 -21.78
CA ASP A 43 2.84 -7.85 -20.71
C ASP A 43 3.55 -6.55 -20.36
N PHE A 44 3.87 -5.71 -21.37
CA PHE A 44 4.46 -4.39 -21.13
C PHE A 44 3.51 -3.45 -20.37
N ALA A 45 2.25 -3.36 -20.78
CA ALA A 45 1.26 -2.50 -20.11
C ALA A 45 1.00 -2.98 -18.68
N TRP A 46 0.88 -4.29 -18.47
CA TRP A 46 0.74 -4.87 -17.14
C TRP A 46 1.95 -4.59 -16.25
N SER A 47 3.17 -4.83 -16.75
CA SER A 47 4.41 -4.56 -16.03
C SER A 47 4.55 -3.08 -15.67
N SER A 48 4.19 -2.19 -16.60
CA SER A 48 4.21 -0.73 -16.35
C SER A 48 3.22 -0.32 -15.25
N MET A 49 2.00 -0.89 -15.25
CA MET A 49 1.02 -0.64 -14.19
C MET A 49 1.50 -1.17 -12.82
N MET A 50 2.12 -2.35 -12.78
CA MET A 50 2.68 -2.90 -11.54
C MET A 50 3.85 -2.04 -11.04
N PHE A 51 4.75 -1.64 -11.92
CA PHE A 51 5.86 -0.77 -11.61
C PHE A 51 5.40 0.57 -11.04
N THR A 52 4.48 1.25 -11.71
CA THR A 52 3.98 2.56 -11.27
C THR A 52 3.15 2.49 -9.99
N SER A 53 2.41 1.41 -9.77
CA SER A 53 1.67 1.22 -8.51
C SER A 53 2.57 0.86 -7.33
N GLY A 54 3.71 0.20 -7.58
CA GLY A 54 4.71 -0.12 -6.57
C GLY A 54 5.63 1.06 -6.22
N LEU A 55 5.93 1.91 -7.20
CA LEU A 55 6.71 3.14 -7.01
C LEU A 55 5.81 4.29 -6.53
N ALA A 56 5.22 4.11 -5.38
CA ALA A 56 4.51 5.20 -4.71
C ALA A 56 5.49 6.33 -4.33
N ALA A 57 4.97 7.55 -4.21
CA ALA A 57 5.77 8.71 -3.78
C ALA A 57 6.50 8.47 -2.46
N ASP A 58 5.89 7.70 -1.57
CA ASP A 58 6.47 7.34 -0.28
C ASP A 58 7.77 6.53 -0.44
N ILE A 59 7.80 5.53 -1.34
CA ILE A 59 9.00 4.73 -1.60
C ILE A 59 10.10 5.61 -2.21
N LEU A 60 9.76 6.46 -3.17
CA LEU A 60 10.73 7.36 -3.79
C LEU A 60 11.32 8.34 -2.78
N PHE A 61 10.50 8.88 -1.88
CA PHE A 61 10.95 9.78 -0.84
C PHE A 61 11.81 9.05 0.20
N TYR A 62 11.30 8.00 0.79
CA TYR A 62 11.97 7.31 1.90
C TYR A 62 13.21 6.52 1.47
N SER A 63 13.30 6.03 0.24
CA SER A 63 14.48 5.30 -0.23
C SER A 63 15.79 6.10 -0.09
N PHE A 64 15.70 7.42 -0.14
CA PHE A 64 16.86 8.31 -0.03
C PHE A 64 17.09 8.86 1.37
N CYS A 65 16.07 8.97 2.21
CA CYS A 65 16.18 9.68 3.49
C CYS A 65 15.89 8.82 4.73
N GLU A 66 15.32 7.63 4.57
CA GLU A 66 14.88 6.82 5.71
C GLU A 66 16.03 6.38 6.62
N TRP A 67 17.19 6.06 6.05
CA TRP A 67 18.37 5.72 6.83
C TRP A 67 18.82 6.83 7.77
N ILE A 68 18.61 8.11 7.41
CA ILE A 68 18.93 9.26 8.25
C ILE A 68 18.00 9.30 9.48
N LEU A 69 16.72 8.97 9.27
CA LEU A 69 15.75 8.90 10.37
C LEU A 69 16.16 7.85 11.39
N TYR A 70 16.53 6.66 10.94
CA TYR A 70 17.01 5.60 11.82
C TYR A 70 18.37 5.92 12.45
N ALA A 71 19.27 6.59 11.74
CA ALA A 71 20.55 7.01 12.30
C ALA A 71 20.40 8.01 13.46
N ASN A 72 19.31 8.75 13.52
CA ASN A 72 19.00 9.68 14.60
C ASN A 72 18.09 9.07 15.70
N ASP A 73 17.69 7.80 15.55
CA ASP A 73 16.87 7.14 16.56
C ASP A 73 17.75 6.63 17.72
N PRO A 74 17.49 7.03 18.96
CA PRO A 74 18.27 6.58 20.14
C PRO A 74 18.30 5.06 20.28
N HIS A 75 17.21 4.36 19.94
CA HIS A 75 17.14 2.91 20.02
C HIS A 75 18.14 2.24 19.07
N ILE A 76 18.34 2.79 17.89
CA ILE A 76 19.31 2.28 16.93
C ILE A 76 20.75 2.41 17.46
N ALA A 77 21.04 3.49 18.18
CA ALA A 77 22.35 3.68 18.82
C ALA A 77 22.64 2.62 19.91
N GLU A 78 21.61 2.13 20.60
CA GLU A 78 21.71 1.08 21.62
C GLU A 78 21.98 -0.32 21.02
N LEU A 79 21.61 -0.56 19.76
CA LEU A 79 21.79 -1.84 19.09
C LEU A 79 23.23 -2.13 18.63
N GLY A 80 24.11 -1.13 18.66
CA GLY A 80 25.52 -1.25 18.26
C GLY A 80 25.90 -0.33 17.11
N SER A 81 26.41 -0.88 15.99
CA SER A 81 26.84 -0.05 14.86
C SER A 81 25.67 0.71 14.22
N MET A 82 25.61 2.02 14.46
CA MET A 82 24.60 2.90 13.89
C MET A 82 24.50 2.75 12.36
N GLN A 83 25.64 2.69 11.67
CA GLN A 83 25.66 2.58 10.22
C GLN A 83 25.00 1.28 9.72
N ILE A 84 25.30 0.15 10.36
CA ILE A 84 24.73 -1.15 9.98
C ILE A 84 23.23 -1.16 10.22
N TRP A 85 22.78 -0.74 11.41
CA TRP A 85 21.39 -0.81 11.77
C TRP A 85 20.53 0.19 11.03
N SER A 86 20.99 1.43 10.85
CA SER A 86 20.24 2.45 10.07
C SER A 86 20.10 2.07 8.59
N SER A 87 21.04 1.31 8.03
CA SER A 87 20.93 0.78 6.67
C SER A 87 20.04 -0.47 6.59
N THR A 88 19.92 -1.24 7.67
CA THR A 88 19.19 -2.51 7.68
C THR A 88 17.69 -2.31 7.95
N TYR A 89 17.32 -1.39 8.82
CA TYR A 89 15.92 -1.15 9.19
C TYR A 89 15.01 -0.77 8.01
N PRO A 90 15.42 0.07 7.04
CA PRO A 90 14.63 0.33 5.84
C PRO A 90 14.29 -0.94 5.05
N ILE A 91 15.19 -1.93 5.03
CA ILE A 91 14.95 -3.21 4.35
C ILE A 91 13.82 -3.99 5.04
N PHE A 92 13.71 -3.93 6.36
CA PHE A 92 12.59 -4.52 7.09
C PHE A 92 11.29 -3.73 6.88
N HIS A 93 11.35 -2.41 6.91
CA HIS A 93 10.19 -1.54 6.72
C HIS A 93 9.54 -1.77 5.34
N TRP A 94 10.34 -1.92 4.29
CA TRP A 94 9.87 -2.19 2.93
C TRP A 94 9.97 -3.68 2.53
N GLY A 95 10.14 -4.54 3.52
CA GLY A 95 10.35 -5.98 3.33
C GLY A 95 9.08 -6.77 3.05
N PRO A 96 9.17 -8.11 3.02
CA PRO A 96 8.07 -8.99 2.64
C PRO A 96 6.85 -8.91 3.53
N ILE A 97 6.99 -8.59 4.82
CA ILE A 97 5.87 -8.56 5.78
C ILE A 97 4.89 -7.44 5.44
N PRO A 98 5.26 -6.16 5.30
CA PRO A 98 4.37 -5.11 4.85
C PRO A 98 3.71 -5.40 3.50
N TRP A 99 4.47 -5.89 2.53
CA TRP A 99 3.92 -6.24 1.22
C TRP A 99 2.90 -7.39 1.26
N SER A 100 3.02 -8.31 2.20
CA SER A 100 2.06 -9.40 2.36
C SER A 100 0.67 -8.92 2.76
N PHE A 101 0.53 -7.80 3.48
CA PHE A 101 -0.77 -7.18 3.76
C PHE A 101 -1.48 -6.73 2.47
N TYR A 102 -0.75 -6.14 1.53
CA TYR A 102 -1.30 -5.78 0.22
C TYR A 102 -1.69 -7.03 -0.57
N LEU A 103 -0.88 -8.07 -0.52
CA LEU A 103 -1.12 -9.31 -1.25
C LEU A 103 -2.40 -10.01 -0.80
N VAL A 104 -2.67 -10.07 0.51
CA VAL A 104 -3.92 -10.65 1.03
C VAL A 104 -5.15 -9.89 0.57
N LEU A 105 -5.08 -8.56 0.56
CA LEU A 105 -6.16 -7.72 0.01
C LEU A 105 -6.35 -7.99 -1.49
N ALA A 106 -5.26 -7.98 -2.26
CA ALA A 106 -5.29 -8.23 -3.71
C ALA A 106 -5.89 -9.61 -4.02
N VAL A 107 -5.50 -10.65 -3.31
CA VAL A 107 -6.04 -12.01 -3.47
C VAL A 107 -7.53 -12.06 -3.12
N SER A 108 -7.92 -11.46 -1.99
CA SER A 108 -9.32 -11.47 -1.53
C SER A 108 -10.23 -10.74 -2.51
N PHE A 109 -9.87 -9.55 -2.95
CA PHE A 109 -10.63 -8.80 -3.95
C PHE A 109 -10.57 -9.44 -5.33
N GLY A 110 -9.40 -9.91 -5.76
CA GLY A 110 -9.25 -10.60 -7.03
C GLY A 110 -10.16 -11.84 -7.12
N PHE A 111 -10.19 -12.66 -6.09
CA PHE A 111 -11.08 -13.81 -6.01
C PHE A 111 -12.55 -13.41 -5.99
N MET A 112 -12.91 -12.42 -5.18
CA MET A 112 -14.29 -11.93 -5.07
C MET A 112 -14.80 -11.39 -6.42
N LEU A 113 -14.01 -10.56 -7.09
CA LEU A 113 -14.43 -9.89 -8.33
C LEU A 113 -14.39 -10.84 -9.52
N HIS A 114 -13.30 -11.60 -9.68
CA HIS A 114 -13.05 -12.36 -10.91
C HIS A 114 -13.48 -13.83 -10.84
N VAL A 115 -13.48 -14.45 -9.68
CA VAL A 115 -13.91 -15.85 -9.53
C VAL A 115 -15.37 -15.93 -9.09
N ARG A 116 -15.79 -15.12 -8.10
CA ARG A 116 -17.17 -15.08 -7.63
C ARG A 116 -18.09 -14.18 -8.43
N GLY A 117 -17.55 -13.33 -9.30
CA GLY A 117 -18.34 -12.41 -10.11
C GLY A 117 -19.10 -11.35 -9.32
N CYS A 118 -18.62 -11.00 -8.12
CA CYS A 118 -19.23 -9.95 -7.31
C CYS A 118 -18.87 -8.59 -7.88
N HIS A 119 -19.88 -7.75 -8.17
CA HIS A 119 -19.68 -6.43 -8.73
C HIS A 119 -19.52 -5.32 -7.66
N LYS A 120 -19.74 -5.66 -6.38
CA LYS A 120 -19.62 -4.69 -5.28
C LYS A 120 -18.19 -4.65 -4.77
N GLN A 121 -17.49 -3.56 -5.01
CA GLN A 121 -16.13 -3.33 -4.53
C GLN A 121 -16.14 -2.79 -3.09
N LYS A 122 -16.64 -3.60 -2.14
CA LYS A 122 -16.70 -3.25 -0.72
C LYS A 122 -15.87 -4.23 0.11
N TYR A 123 -15.21 -3.73 1.13
CA TYR A 123 -14.43 -4.55 2.07
C TYR A 123 -15.34 -5.50 2.85
N SER A 124 -16.53 -5.04 3.24
CA SER A 124 -17.53 -5.90 3.87
C SER A 124 -17.93 -7.07 2.97
N GLU A 125 -18.07 -6.84 1.67
CA GLU A 125 -18.41 -7.89 0.72
C GLU A 125 -17.30 -8.94 0.58
N ALA A 126 -16.02 -8.53 0.62
CA ALA A 126 -14.89 -9.45 0.66
C ALA A 126 -14.92 -10.35 1.93
N CYS A 127 -15.44 -9.84 3.04
CA CYS A 127 -15.61 -10.58 4.29
C CYS A 127 -16.84 -11.48 4.30
N ARG A 128 -17.72 -11.44 3.31
CA ARG A 128 -19.00 -12.20 3.28
C ARG A 128 -18.80 -13.72 3.46
N ALA A 129 -17.70 -14.24 2.96
CA ALA A 129 -17.39 -15.67 3.12
C ALA A 129 -17.23 -16.10 4.58
N LEU A 130 -16.78 -15.18 5.44
CA LEU A 130 -16.57 -15.43 6.87
C LEU A 130 -17.76 -14.99 7.73
N LEU A 131 -18.36 -13.85 7.40
CA LEU A 131 -19.38 -13.18 8.22
C LEU A 131 -20.83 -13.46 7.76
N GLY A 132 -20.98 -14.06 6.56
CA GLY A 132 -22.31 -14.35 5.99
C GLY A 132 -23.18 -13.09 5.87
N ASN A 133 -24.44 -13.18 6.29
CA ASN A 133 -25.41 -12.08 6.22
C ASN A 133 -25.13 -10.93 7.20
N ARG A 134 -24.19 -11.08 8.14
CA ARG A 134 -23.82 -10.02 9.07
C ARG A 134 -23.19 -8.80 8.36
N VAL A 135 -22.66 -9.01 7.15
CA VAL A 135 -22.11 -7.91 6.34
C VAL A 135 -23.20 -6.92 5.85
N ASP A 136 -24.44 -7.32 5.80
CA ASP A 136 -25.55 -6.45 5.38
C ASP A 136 -26.06 -5.55 6.54
N GLY A 137 -25.60 -5.82 7.76
CA GLY A 137 -25.92 -5.09 8.98
C GLY A 137 -24.88 -4.06 9.41
N ILE A 138 -24.89 -3.77 10.71
CA ILE A 138 -23.97 -2.80 11.35
C ILE A 138 -22.50 -3.23 11.19
N CYS A 139 -22.23 -4.53 11.28
CA CYS A 139 -20.88 -5.07 11.15
C CYS A 139 -20.25 -4.70 9.80
N GLY A 140 -20.98 -4.90 8.70
CA GLY A 140 -20.48 -4.53 7.37
C GLY A 140 -20.32 -3.02 7.21
N LYS A 141 -21.23 -2.22 7.77
CA LYS A 141 -21.09 -0.75 7.74
C LYS A 141 -19.82 -0.27 8.48
N LEU A 142 -19.51 -0.89 9.62
CA LEU A 142 -18.30 -0.56 10.37
C LEU A 142 -17.03 -0.94 9.59
N ILE A 143 -17.02 -2.12 8.95
CA ILE A 143 -15.90 -2.56 8.10
C ILE A 143 -15.68 -1.55 6.96
N ASP A 144 -16.75 -1.20 6.23
CA ASP A 144 -16.67 -0.26 5.11
C ASP A 144 -16.25 1.14 5.57
N LEU A 145 -16.71 1.59 6.75
CA LEU A 145 -16.35 2.88 7.32
C LEU A 145 -14.87 2.92 7.72
N LEU A 146 -14.36 1.87 8.38
CA LEU A 146 -12.94 1.76 8.70
C LEU A 146 -12.07 1.74 7.45
N ALA A 147 -12.48 1.02 6.42
CA ALA A 147 -11.78 0.99 5.14
C ALA A 147 -11.77 2.36 4.47
N LEU A 148 -12.89 3.09 4.50
CA LEU A 148 -12.98 4.46 3.99
C LEU A 148 -12.00 5.40 4.71
N PHE A 149 -12.00 5.38 6.04
CA PHE A 149 -11.06 6.19 6.82
C PHE A 149 -9.60 5.83 6.54
N ALA A 150 -9.28 4.53 6.41
CA ALA A 150 -7.93 4.09 6.07
C ALA A 150 -7.49 4.57 4.69
N LEU A 151 -8.37 4.50 3.68
CA LEU A 151 -8.11 5.02 2.34
C LEU A 151 -7.90 6.54 2.34
N LEU A 152 -8.76 7.29 3.05
CA LEU A 152 -8.62 8.74 3.16
C LEU A 152 -7.32 9.13 3.86
N ALA A 153 -6.98 8.46 4.97
CA ALA A 153 -5.74 8.72 5.69
C ALA A 153 -4.51 8.41 4.82
N GLY A 154 -4.48 7.27 4.14
CA GLY A 154 -3.40 6.89 3.22
C GLY A 154 -3.25 7.90 2.08
N THR A 155 -4.34 8.29 1.44
CA THR A 155 -4.33 9.30 0.37
C THR A 155 -3.82 10.65 0.89
N ALA A 156 -4.29 11.10 2.04
CA ALA A 156 -3.85 12.36 2.64
C ALA A 156 -2.35 12.34 2.97
N THR A 157 -1.82 11.23 3.49
CA THR A 157 -0.40 11.07 3.76
C THR A 157 0.43 11.14 2.48
N THR A 158 0.02 10.42 1.44
CA THR A 158 0.71 10.44 0.14
C THR A 158 0.74 11.84 -0.47
N PHE A 159 -0.38 12.57 -0.45
CA PHE A 159 -0.42 13.96 -0.95
C PHE A 159 0.41 14.92 -0.10
N ALA A 160 0.45 14.71 1.22
CA ALA A 160 1.26 15.53 2.12
C ALA A 160 2.76 15.42 1.84
N LEU A 161 3.22 14.23 1.41
CA LEU A 161 4.63 14.00 1.06
C LEU A 161 4.94 14.36 -0.40
N ALA A 162 4.08 13.92 -1.33
CA ALA A 162 4.33 14.08 -2.76
C ALA A 162 4.21 15.53 -3.23
N THR A 163 3.26 16.30 -2.72
CA THR A 163 3.00 17.66 -3.23
C THR A 163 4.15 18.63 -2.98
N PRO A 164 4.77 18.70 -1.79
CA PRO A 164 5.95 19.54 -1.57
C PRO A 164 7.15 19.10 -2.43
N LEU A 165 7.35 17.80 -2.58
CA LEU A 165 8.42 17.25 -3.42
C LEU A 165 8.23 17.67 -4.89
N MET A 166 7.02 17.56 -5.42
CA MET A 166 6.68 18.01 -6.77
C MET A 166 6.88 19.52 -6.93
N ALA A 167 6.54 20.31 -5.90
CA ALA A 167 6.75 21.76 -5.91
C ALA A 167 8.25 22.10 -5.99
N GLN A 168 9.05 21.38 -5.24
CA GLN A 168 10.50 21.58 -5.26
C GLN A 168 11.10 21.20 -6.62
N VAL A 169 10.72 20.05 -7.19
CA VAL A 169 11.17 19.65 -8.54
C VAL A 169 10.72 20.66 -9.60
N PHE A 170 9.48 21.15 -9.52
CA PHE A 170 8.98 22.17 -10.43
C PHE A 170 9.77 23.47 -10.31
N SER A 171 10.10 23.89 -9.10
CA SER A 171 10.93 25.07 -8.82
C SER A 171 12.32 24.94 -9.46
N GLU A 172 12.99 23.81 -9.27
CA GLU A 172 14.31 23.53 -9.86
C GLU A 172 14.27 23.53 -11.40
N LEU A 173 13.22 22.97 -12.00
CA LEU A 173 13.10 22.89 -13.46
C LEU A 173 12.73 24.23 -14.12
N THR A 174 11.94 25.06 -13.46
CA THR A 174 11.41 26.30 -14.04
C THR A 174 12.14 27.55 -13.59
N GLY A 175 12.92 27.47 -12.51
CA GLY A 175 13.54 28.64 -11.85
C GLY A 175 12.55 29.50 -11.05
N ILE A 176 11.29 29.09 -10.94
CA ILE A 176 10.29 29.77 -10.11
C ILE A 176 10.59 29.45 -8.65
N PRO A 177 10.76 30.42 -7.75
CA PRO A 177 11.04 30.14 -6.35
C PRO A 177 9.98 29.24 -5.70
N ASP A 178 10.43 28.22 -4.95
CA ASP A 178 9.51 27.39 -4.17
C ASP A 178 8.75 28.26 -3.18
N SER A 179 7.44 28.15 -3.23
CA SER A 179 6.54 28.92 -2.40
C SER A 179 5.27 28.12 -2.09
N ARG A 180 4.62 28.48 -1.01
CA ARG A 180 3.34 27.91 -0.63
C ARG A 180 2.29 27.95 -1.78
N TRP A 181 2.35 28.97 -2.61
CA TRP A 181 1.42 29.14 -3.75
C TRP A 181 1.71 28.14 -4.87
N VAL A 182 2.99 27.82 -5.13
CA VAL A 182 3.39 26.78 -6.08
C VAL A 182 2.90 25.43 -5.61
N THR A 183 3.09 25.10 -4.33
CA THR A 183 2.58 23.85 -3.72
C THR A 183 1.07 23.74 -3.84
N ILE A 184 0.31 24.80 -3.51
CA ILE A 184 -1.15 24.85 -3.65
C ILE A 184 -1.56 24.68 -5.10
N GLY A 185 -0.89 25.38 -6.02
CA GLY A 185 -1.16 25.27 -7.46
C GLY A 185 -0.99 23.85 -7.97
N ILE A 186 0.09 23.19 -7.61
CA ILE A 186 0.34 21.78 -7.97
C ILE A 186 -0.74 20.87 -7.39
N LEU A 187 -1.09 21.05 -6.12
CA LEU A 187 -2.15 20.26 -5.49
C LEU A 187 -3.48 20.41 -6.24
N VAL A 188 -3.87 21.65 -6.58
CA VAL A 188 -5.11 21.92 -7.33
C VAL A 188 -5.08 21.30 -8.71
N VAL A 189 -3.97 21.46 -9.45
CA VAL A 189 -3.81 20.84 -10.78
C VAL A 189 -3.89 19.32 -10.68
N THR A 190 -3.21 18.72 -9.70
CA THR A 190 -3.27 17.28 -9.48
C THR A 190 -4.69 16.81 -9.19
N CYS A 191 -5.42 17.51 -8.32
CA CYS A 191 -6.82 17.19 -8.04
C CYS A 191 -7.70 17.27 -9.30
N ILE A 192 -7.52 18.30 -10.14
CA ILE A 192 -8.28 18.45 -11.37
C ILE A 192 -7.99 17.34 -12.39
N VAL A 193 -6.72 16.91 -12.48
CA VAL A 193 -6.32 15.85 -13.42
C VAL A 193 -6.88 14.49 -13.03
N TYR A 194 -7.03 14.24 -11.71
CA TYR A 194 -7.51 12.96 -11.20
C TYR A 194 -9.02 12.87 -10.94
N THR A 195 -9.77 13.96 -11.12
CA THR A 195 -11.25 13.99 -10.98
C THR A 195 -11.92 14.10 -12.36
#